data_932bab5e9dbaead21517cfd9e4b443d2
#
_entry.id   932bab5e9dbaead21517cfd9e4b443d2
#
_cell.length_a   1.000
_cell.length_b   1.000
_cell.length_c   1.000
_cell.angle_alpha   90.00
_cell.angle_beta   90.00
_cell.angle_gamma   90.00
#
_symmetry.space_group_name_H-M   'P 1'
#
loop_
_entity.id
_entity.type
_entity.pdbx_description
1 polymer ?
#
loop_
_entity_poly.entity_id
_entity_poly.type
_entity_poly.pdbx_seq_one_letter_code
_entity_poly.pdbx_strand_id
1 'polypeptide(L)'
;MKRILALIVCGLILTGCKEDNTLRVGVGAPDSDLCKYTEKLNDKLEQSRASIRLKPIYTEDSNASLRLLNNGIIDLALINADALDTALITVAKINPAYVAGSINEKNYEVVNDGDDISVYNSTVAGVIDEALHAIVREDSPYEDISDLGEKTVVVGSYDNCAKDVAYKLLKDHGIKREARKLVIKNPEEAVEMLKNKEAEALFLFDRIPSEYAKDLCNSMKVKFLSIKQDHLISISKYEKYLTSAKIFPKQYRGQNEPVGTVIINILLQAHNGVDNSKIEELMGALFDINSQQDYSIAMNPGIIEIKDAAEPLIKDLRFHPGAVRFYKNQDINVKETDHSRPLFDIHIVAASD
;
A
#
# COMPACT_ATOMS: atom_id res chain seq x y z
N MET A 1 -1.03 15.98 78.55
CA MET A 1 -0.14 16.00 77.39
C MET A 1 -0.53 14.83 76.47
N LYS A 2 -1.34 15.10 75.47
CA LYS A 2 -1.77 14.10 74.45
C LYS A 2 -0.90 14.26 73.21
N ARG A 3 -0.14 13.22 72.87
CA ARG A 3 0.66 13.16 71.62
C ARG A 3 -0.27 12.71 70.48
N ILE A 4 -0.48 13.56 69.51
CA ILE A 4 -1.18 13.27 68.30
C ILE A 4 -0.14 12.68 67.36
N LEU A 5 -0.31 11.41 66.98
CA LEU A 5 0.50 10.70 65.96
C LEU A 5 -0.15 10.96 64.59
N ALA A 6 0.50 11.79 63.79
CA ALA A 6 0.08 12.03 62.43
C ALA A 6 0.60 10.89 61.50
N LEU A 7 -0.31 10.03 61.05
CA LEU A 7 -0.05 9.05 60.01
C LEU A 7 -0.01 9.76 58.67
N ILE A 8 1.19 9.93 58.09
CA ILE A 8 1.37 10.31 56.69
C ILE A 8 1.15 9.06 55.83
N VAL A 9 -0.02 8.99 55.22
CA VAL A 9 -0.28 8.01 54.16
C VAL A 9 0.38 8.54 52.89
N CYS A 10 1.58 8.04 52.60
CA CYS A 10 2.20 8.19 51.28
C CYS A 10 1.39 7.38 50.27
N GLY A 11 0.43 8.02 49.62
CA GLY A 11 -0.19 7.49 48.42
C GLY A 11 0.86 7.40 47.32
N LEU A 12 1.39 6.21 47.10
CA LEU A 12 2.12 5.87 45.88
C LEU A 12 1.12 6.01 44.72
N ILE A 13 1.17 7.14 44.05
CA ILE A 13 0.56 7.30 42.71
C ILE A 13 1.44 6.45 41.79
N LEU A 14 1.03 5.21 41.60
CA LEU A 14 1.48 4.42 40.44
C LEU A 14 0.93 5.11 39.20
N THR A 15 1.66 6.10 38.69
CA THR A 15 1.54 6.49 37.31
C THR A 15 2.08 5.31 36.50
N GLY A 16 1.23 4.31 36.24
CA GLY A 16 1.51 3.31 35.24
C GLY A 16 1.81 4.07 33.96
N CYS A 17 3.00 3.87 33.42
CA CYS A 17 3.26 4.25 32.05
C CYS A 17 2.14 3.61 31.24
N LYS A 18 1.22 4.42 30.73
CA LYS A 18 0.22 3.96 29.80
C LYS A 18 1.03 3.52 28.60
N GLU A 19 1.09 2.23 28.36
CA GLU A 19 1.76 1.68 27.18
C GLU A 19 1.19 2.44 25.97
N ASP A 20 2.04 3.02 25.16
CA ASP A 20 1.57 3.73 23.97
C ASP A 20 1.10 2.68 22.96
N ASN A 21 -0.20 2.45 22.94
CA ASN A 21 -0.86 1.50 22.05
C ASN A 21 -1.14 2.10 20.66
N THR A 22 -0.50 3.19 20.33
CA THR A 22 -0.62 3.83 19.01
C THR A 22 0.40 3.21 18.06
N LEU A 23 -0.07 2.62 16.96
CA LEU A 23 0.76 2.11 15.87
C LEU A 23 0.84 3.17 14.76
N ARG A 24 2.04 3.55 14.38
CA ARG A 24 2.34 4.49 13.29
C ARG A 24 2.28 3.75 11.98
N VAL A 25 1.47 4.22 11.03
CA VAL A 25 1.20 3.55 9.75
C VAL A 25 1.64 4.43 8.59
N GLY A 26 2.59 3.99 7.78
CA GLY A 26 2.96 4.65 6.53
C GLY A 26 1.84 4.47 5.49
N VAL A 27 1.31 5.58 4.95
CA VAL A 27 0.09 5.58 4.13
C VAL A 27 0.23 6.33 2.79
N GLY A 28 1.43 6.74 2.41
CA GLY A 28 1.61 7.59 1.22
C GLY A 28 1.09 9.02 1.43
N ALA A 29 0.52 9.62 0.40
CA ALA A 29 0.01 10.99 0.44
C ALA A 29 -1.20 11.16 1.38
N PRO A 30 -1.41 12.36 1.95
CA PRO A 30 -2.49 12.61 2.90
C PRO A 30 -3.90 12.38 2.34
N ASP A 31 -4.11 12.61 1.04
CA ASP A 31 -5.42 12.44 0.38
C ASP A 31 -5.57 11.08 -0.31
N SER A 32 -4.58 10.18 -0.16
CA SER A 32 -4.58 8.86 -0.77
C SER A 32 -5.69 7.97 -0.21
N ASP A 33 -6.12 6.98 -1.00
CA ASP A 33 -7.05 5.95 -0.55
C ASP A 33 -6.48 5.11 0.60
N LEU A 34 -5.15 4.97 0.69
CA LEU A 34 -4.49 4.27 1.80
C LEU A 34 -4.62 5.05 3.13
N CYS A 35 -4.56 6.39 3.06
CA CYS A 35 -4.83 7.23 4.24
C CYS A 35 -6.28 7.05 4.70
N LYS A 36 -7.25 7.20 3.79
CA LYS A 36 -8.68 7.00 4.08
C LYS A 36 -9.00 5.59 4.58
N TYR A 37 -8.32 4.58 4.03
CA TYR A 37 -8.43 3.19 4.50
C TYR A 37 -7.97 3.05 5.94
N THR A 38 -6.81 3.63 6.28
CA THR A 38 -6.27 3.61 7.65
C THR A 38 -7.19 4.30 8.65
N GLU A 39 -7.78 5.44 8.27
CA GLU A 39 -8.76 6.15 9.11
C GLU A 39 -9.98 5.27 9.39
N LYS A 40 -10.56 4.64 8.37
CA LYS A 40 -11.70 3.72 8.55
C LYS A 40 -11.36 2.49 9.38
N LEU A 41 -10.16 1.94 9.20
CA LEU A 41 -9.70 0.83 10.04
C LEU A 41 -9.55 1.28 11.50
N ASN A 42 -9.09 2.52 11.73
CA ASN A 42 -9.01 3.10 13.06
C ASN A 42 -10.39 3.30 13.70
N ASP A 43 -11.39 3.76 12.92
CA ASP A 43 -12.79 3.84 13.39
C ASP A 43 -13.33 2.48 13.83
N LYS A 44 -12.99 1.41 13.13
CA LYS A 44 -13.39 0.04 13.52
C LYS A 44 -12.70 -0.44 14.77
N LEU A 45 -11.42 -0.16 14.92
CA LEU A 45 -10.69 -0.44 16.15
C LEU A 45 -11.34 0.28 17.34
N GLU A 46 -11.84 1.49 17.14
CA GLU A 46 -12.57 2.22 18.17
C GLU A 46 -13.92 1.58 18.48
N GLN A 47 -14.72 1.26 17.46
CA GLN A 47 -16.03 0.61 17.60
C GLN A 47 -15.93 -0.76 18.29
N SER A 48 -14.91 -1.55 17.97
CA SER A 48 -14.64 -2.84 18.60
C SER A 48 -14.04 -2.72 20.02
N ARG A 49 -13.79 -1.50 20.50
CA ARG A 49 -13.10 -1.20 21.76
C ARG A 49 -11.69 -1.81 21.83
N ALA A 50 -11.02 -1.90 20.68
CA ALA A 50 -9.64 -2.34 20.62
C ALA A 50 -8.74 -1.46 21.49
N SER A 51 -7.69 -2.06 22.04
CA SER A 51 -6.71 -1.34 22.87
C SER A 51 -5.79 -0.46 22.02
N ILE A 52 -5.55 -0.84 20.76
CA ILE A 52 -4.65 -0.16 19.82
C ILE A 52 -5.38 0.96 19.06
N ARG A 53 -4.57 1.91 18.56
CA ARG A 53 -5.00 2.98 17.65
C ARG A 53 -3.98 3.11 16.52
N LEU A 54 -4.43 3.53 15.35
CA LEU A 54 -3.59 3.80 14.19
C LEU A 54 -3.34 5.30 14.05
N LYS A 55 -2.10 5.67 13.78
CA LYS A 55 -1.69 7.03 13.47
C LYS A 55 -1.10 7.06 12.06
N PRO A 56 -1.79 7.64 11.06
CA PRO A 56 -1.24 7.80 9.72
C PRO A 56 0.06 8.62 9.76
N ILE A 57 1.06 8.16 9.04
CA ILE A 57 2.31 8.87 8.75
C ILE A 57 2.41 9.02 7.24
N TYR A 58 2.42 10.26 6.79
CA TYR A 58 2.48 10.56 5.36
C TYR A 58 3.89 10.32 4.83
N THR A 59 3.97 9.67 3.69
CA THR A 59 5.22 9.33 3.01
C THR A 59 5.11 9.70 1.53
N GLU A 60 6.23 9.75 0.84
CA GLU A 60 6.25 10.08 -0.58
C GLU A 60 5.68 8.96 -1.44
N ASP A 61 6.04 7.70 -1.10
CA ASP A 61 5.61 6.49 -1.81
C ASP A 61 5.80 5.23 -0.94
N SER A 62 5.49 4.07 -1.50
CA SER A 62 5.67 2.76 -0.87
C SER A 62 7.13 2.47 -0.50
N ASN A 63 8.09 2.88 -1.33
CA ASN A 63 9.52 2.69 -1.03
C ASN A 63 9.94 3.52 0.20
N ALA A 64 9.46 4.77 0.31
CA ALA A 64 9.70 5.60 1.48
C ALA A 64 9.08 4.98 2.74
N SER A 65 7.82 4.51 2.65
CA SER A 65 7.17 3.80 3.75
C SER A 65 7.96 2.57 4.19
N LEU A 66 8.44 1.78 3.25
CA LEU A 66 9.19 0.56 3.52
C LEU A 66 10.55 0.85 4.19
N ARG A 67 11.26 1.89 3.76
CA ARG A 67 12.49 2.34 4.42
C ARG A 67 12.26 2.73 5.88
N LEU A 68 11.18 3.50 6.14
CA LEU A 68 10.83 3.88 7.51
C LEU A 68 10.43 2.68 8.38
N LEU A 69 9.69 1.74 7.79
CA LEU A 69 9.30 0.50 8.45
C LEU A 69 10.52 -0.33 8.84
N ASN A 70 11.45 -0.56 7.90
CA ASN A 70 12.67 -1.33 8.14
C ASN A 70 13.57 -0.71 9.22
N ASN A 71 13.51 0.60 9.39
CA ASN A 71 14.24 1.32 10.44
C ASN A 71 13.46 1.47 11.77
N GLY A 72 12.28 0.86 11.89
CA GLY A 72 11.46 0.95 13.10
C GLY A 72 10.93 2.37 13.41
N ILE A 73 10.97 3.28 12.43
CA ILE A 73 10.44 4.65 12.57
C ILE A 73 8.92 4.63 12.56
N ILE A 74 8.34 3.73 11.77
CA ILE A 74 6.92 3.40 11.77
C ILE A 74 6.73 1.93 12.12
N ASP A 75 5.54 1.58 12.58
CA ASP A 75 5.22 0.25 13.10
C ASP A 75 4.58 -0.62 12.02
N LEU A 76 3.82 0.01 11.13
CA LEU A 76 3.09 -0.60 10.02
C LEU A 76 3.29 0.23 8.75
N ALA A 77 3.10 -0.40 7.58
CA ALA A 77 3.05 0.31 6.30
C ALA A 77 2.04 -0.36 5.36
N LEU A 78 1.27 0.45 4.65
CA LEU A 78 0.51 0.04 3.48
C LEU A 78 1.37 0.34 2.26
N ILE A 79 1.75 -0.69 1.51
CA ILE A 79 2.69 -0.57 0.39
C ILE A 79 2.23 -1.36 -0.82
N ASN A 80 2.56 -0.86 -1.99
CA ASN A 80 2.46 -1.62 -3.23
C ASN A 80 3.41 -2.83 -3.21
N ALA A 81 2.95 -3.95 -3.71
CA ALA A 81 3.71 -5.21 -3.69
C ALA A 81 5.03 -5.14 -4.47
N ASP A 82 5.14 -4.28 -5.50
CA ASP A 82 6.37 -4.06 -6.26
C ASP A 82 7.48 -3.43 -5.41
N ALA A 83 7.14 -2.66 -4.38
CA ALA A 83 8.11 -2.10 -3.45
C ALA A 83 8.89 -3.20 -2.71
N LEU A 84 8.25 -4.34 -2.39
CA LEU A 84 8.95 -5.50 -1.80
C LEU A 84 9.86 -6.21 -2.81
N ASP A 85 9.44 -6.30 -4.07
CA ASP A 85 10.22 -6.97 -5.13
C ASP A 85 11.44 -6.15 -5.56
N THR A 86 11.35 -4.83 -5.45
CA THR A 86 12.39 -3.89 -5.87
C THR A 86 13.22 -3.31 -4.73
N ALA A 87 12.81 -3.53 -3.47
CA ALA A 87 13.45 -2.90 -2.34
C ALA A 87 14.87 -3.43 -2.11
N LEU A 88 15.81 -2.57 -2.36
CA LEU A 88 17.10 -2.64 -1.68
C LEU A 88 16.86 -2.22 -0.24
N ILE A 89 17.25 -3.07 0.70
CA ILE A 89 17.23 -2.69 2.12
C ILE A 89 18.20 -1.55 2.31
N THR A 90 17.63 -0.45 2.69
CA THR A 90 18.36 0.78 2.82
C THR A 90 18.29 1.21 4.26
N VAL A 91 19.40 1.13 4.97
CA VAL A 91 19.52 1.72 6.31
C VAL A 91 19.52 3.24 6.15
N ALA A 92 18.54 3.91 6.76
CA ALA A 92 18.43 5.35 6.68
C ALA A 92 19.07 6.00 7.91
N LYS A 93 19.97 6.96 7.69
CA LYS A 93 20.36 7.90 8.74
C LYS A 93 19.28 8.97 8.85
N ILE A 94 18.57 8.97 9.98
CA ILE A 94 17.43 9.86 10.17
C ILE A 94 17.77 10.90 11.24
N ASN A 95 17.50 12.16 10.92
CA ASN A 95 17.54 13.22 11.92
C ASN A 95 16.29 13.14 12.81
N PRO A 96 16.40 12.86 14.11
CA PRO A 96 15.25 12.69 15.01
C PRO A 96 14.31 13.90 15.08
N ALA A 97 14.77 15.10 14.74
CA ALA A 97 13.95 16.31 14.75
C ALA A 97 12.85 16.31 13.68
N TYR A 98 12.94 15.45 12.67
CA TYR A 98 11.98 15.39 11.57
C TYR A 98 10.90 14.31 11.71
N VAL A 99 10.90 13.51 12.80
CA VAL A 99 9.96 12.40 13.00
C VAL A 99 8.52 12.87 13.30
N ALA A 100 8.32 14.16 13.55
CA ALA A 100 7.01 14.72 13.92
C ALA A 100 6.14 15.18 12.72
N GLY A 101 6.64 15.09 11.47
CA GLY A 101 5.94 15.55 10.27
C GLY A 101 6.09 14.57 9.10
N SER A 102 5.74 15.01 7.89
CA SER A 102 5.98 14.22 6.69
C SER A 102 7.48 14.00 6.49
N ILE A 103 7.87 12.75 6.23
CA ILE A 103 9.27 12.37 6.00
C ILE A 103 9.45 12.23 4.48
N ASN A 104 10.40 12.97 3.92
CA ASN A 104 10.77 12.92 2.52
C ASN A 104 12.28 12.70 2.35
N GLU A 105 12.74 12.44 1.14
CA GLU A 105 14.15 12.14 0.84
C GLU A 105 15.16 13.20 1.30
N LYS A 106 14.73 14.42 1.58
CA LYS A 106 15.60 15.50 2.09
C LYS A 106 15.91 15.36 3.58
N ASN A 107 15.17 14.53 4.29
CA ASN A 107 15.21 14.41 5.75
C ASN A 107 16.01 13.19 6.22
N TYR A 108 16.55 12.38 5.32
CA TYR A 108 17.36 11.21 5.66
C TYR A 108 18.40 10.90 4.56
N GLU A 109 19.50 10.31 4.97
CA GLU A 109 20.51 9.76 4.06
C GLU A 109 20.32 8.25 3.94
N VAL A 110 20.28 7.76 2.71
CA VAL A 110 20.02 6.37 2.39
C VAL A 110 21.35 5.62 2.25
N VAL A 111 21.54 4.57 3.04
CA VAL A 111 22.71 3.68 2.97
C VAL A 111 22.24 2.28 2.57
N ASN A 112 22.80 1.72 1.48
CA ASN A 112 22.49 0.36 1.05
C ASN A 112 23.18 -0.65 1.97
N ASP A 113 22.41 -1.54 2.59
CA ASP A 113 22.91 -2.59 3.48
C ASP A 113 22.97 -3.96 2.80
N GLY A 114 22.17 -4.21 1.76
CA GLY A 114 22.18 -5.47 1.00
C GLY A 114 21.57 -6.67 1.74
N ASP A 115 20.95 -6.46 2.91
CA ASP A 115 20.32 -7.51 3.69
C ASP A 115 18.93 -7.92 3.15
N ASP A 116 18.42 -9.09 3.57
CA ASP A 116 17.09 -9.55 3.22
C ASP A 116 16.03 -8.70 3.94
N ILE A 117 15.09 -8.14 3.18
CA ILE A 117 14.02 -7.30 3.67
C ILE A 117 13.17 -7.97 4.76
N SER A 118 13.01 -9.29 4.69
CA SER A 118 12.26 -10.08 5.68
C SER A 118 12.85 -10.06 7.08
N VAL A 119 14.07 -9.56 7.24
CA VAL A 119 14.73 -9.42 8.54
C VAL A 119 14.09 -8.33 9.39
N TYR A 120 13.58 -7.28 8.75
CA TYR A 120 13.10 -6.08 9.44
C TYR A 120 11.58 -5.99 9.48
N ASN A 121 10.91 -6.53 8.49
CA ASN A 121 9.46 -6.51 8.41
C ASN A 121 8.87 -7.83 7.92
N SER A 122 7.59 -8.01 8.16
CA SER A 122 6.82 -9.17 7.72
C SER A 122 5.40 -8.79 7.34
N THR A 123 4.82 -9.60 6.47
CA THR A 123 3.47 -9.38 5.95
C THR A 123 2.44 -9.64 7.05
N VAL A 124 1.44 -8.78 7.12
CA VAL A 124 0.25 -8.98 7.94
C VAL A 124 -0.89 -9.51 7.06
N ALA A 125 -1.16 -8.84 5.94
CA ALA A 125 -2.22 -9.20 5.01
C ALA A 125 -2.03 -8.56 3.64
N GLY A 126 -2.57 -9.16 2.58
CA GLY A 126 -2.98 -8.43 1.38
C GLY A 126 -4.29 -7.71 1.68
N VAL A 127 -4.40 -6.42 1.37
CA VAL A 127 -5.56 -5.63 1.84
C VAL A 127 -6.37 -4.96 0.74
N ILE A 128 -5.77 -4.66 -0.41
CA ILE A 128 -6.43 -4.01 -1.55
C ILE A 128 -5.82 -4.55 -2.83
N ASP A 129 -6.65 -4.70 -3.86
CA ASP A 129 -6.23 -4.94 -5.23
C ASP A 129 -6.45 -3.67 -6.06
N GLU A 130 -5.37 -3.16 -6.66
CA GLU A 130 -5.43 -2.09 -7.64
C GLU A 130 -5.26 -2.65 -9.04
N ALA A 131 -6.15 -2.24 -9.96
CA ALA A 131 -6.08 -2.62 -11.36
C ALA A 131 -5.62 -1.45 -12.22
N LEU A 132 -4.90 -1.76 -13.28
CA LEU A 132 -4.62 -0.78 -14.31
C LEU A 132 -5.86 -0.50 -15.15
N HIS A 133 -6.26 0.76 -15.25
CA HIS A 133 -7.23 1.26 -16.22
C HIS A 133 -6.46 2.01 -17.32
N ALA A 134 -6.20 1.35 -18.43
CA ALA A 134 -5.56 1.99 -19.60
C ALA A 134 -6.63 2.66 -20.43
N ILE A 135 -6.71 3.99 -20.38
CA ILE A 135 -7.82 4.78 -20.94
C ILE A 135 -7.29 5.78 -21.96
N VAL A 136 -8.00 5.88 -23.11
CA VAL A 136 -7.77 6.89 -24.11
C VAL A 136 -9.09 7.56 -24.49
N ARG A 137 -9.06 8.75 -25.10
CA ARG A 137 -10.27 9.39 -25.64
C ARG A 137 -10.86 8.53 -26.77
N GLU A 138 -12.19 8.50 -26.89
CA GLU A 138 -12.88 7.70 -27.92
C GLU A 138 -12.49 8.14 -29.34
N ASP A 139 -12.21 9.42 -29.56
CA ASP A 139 -11.83 10.00 -30.84
C ASP A 139 -10.35 9.77 -31.20
N SER A 140 -9.56 9.15 -30.33
CA SER A 140 -8.16 8.84 -30.58
C SER A 140 -8.01 7.64 -31.52
N PRO A 141 -6.93 7.56 -32.31
CA PRO A 141 -6.68 6.43 -33.19
C PRO A 141 -6.08 5.19 -32.49
N TYR A 142 -5.85 5.26 -31.16
CA TYR A 142 -5.15 4.22 -30.43
C TYR A 142 -6.11 3.07 -30.07
N GLU A 143 -5.75 1.84 -30.46
CA GLU A 143 -6.52 0.62 -30.20
C GLU A 143 -5.75 -0.38 -29.31
N ASP A 144 -4.44 -0.17 -29.16
CA ASP A 144 -3.54 -1.05 -28.43
C ASP A 144 -2.51 -0.21 -27.66
N ILE A 145 -1.97 -0.77 -26.57
CA ILE A 145 -0.90 -0.10 -25.79
C ILE A 145 0.35 0.13 -26.66
N SER A 146 0.63 -0.73 -27.62
CA SER A 146 1.76 -0.55 -28.55
C SER A 146 1.67 0.71 -29.41
N ASP A 147 0.46 1.28 -29.60
CA ASP A 147 0.26 2.53 -30.34
C ASP A 147 0.73 3.78 -29.57
N LEU A 148 1.08 3.63 -28.30
CA LEU A 148 1.45 4.73 -27.39
C LEU A 148 2.93 5.11 -27.46
N GLY A 149 3.69 4.55 -28.40
CA GLY A 149 5.07 4.95 -28.64
C GLY A 149 5.18 6.44 -28.96
N GLU A 150 6.10 7.15 -28.28
CA GLU A 150 6.31 8.61 -28.38
C GLU A 150 5.12 9.49 -27.92
N LYS A 151 4.05 8.87 -27.42
CA LYS A 151 2.91 9.58 -26.88
C LYS A 151 3.09 9.87 -25.39
N THR A 152 2.52 10.97 -24.93
CA THR A 152 2.50 11.26 -23.51
C THR A 152 1.45 10.38 -22.82
N VAL A 153 1.90 9.48 -21.95
CA VAL A 153 1.06 8.67 -21.09
C VAL A 153 1.14 9.25 -19.69
N VAL A 154 0.03 9.72 -19.16
CA VAL A 154 -0.04 10.14 -17.76
C VAL A 154 -0.39 8.93 -16.90
N VAL A 155 0.36 8.72 -15.81
CA VAL A 155 0.12 7.69 -14.81
C VAL A 155 -0.56 8.36 -13.63
N GLY A 156 -1.82 7.98 -13.38
CA GLY A 156 -2.61 8.45 -12.26
C GLY A 156 -2.44 7.51 -11.06
N SER A 157 -1.67 7.95 -10.08
CA SER A 157 -1.46 7.22 -8.83
C SER A 157 -0.91 8.18 -7.77
N TYR A 158 -1.21 7.89 -6.51
CA TYR A 158 -0.53 8.53 -5.37
C TYR A 158 0.82 7.89 -5.05
N ASP A 159 1.16 6.77 -5.70
CA ASP A 159 2.41 6.04 -5.49
C ASP A 159 3.31 6.11 -6.74
N ASN A 160 4.54 6.57 -6.55
CA ASN A 160 5.52 6.66 -7.64
C ASN A 160 5.89 5.29 -8.23
N CYS A 161 5.72 4.20 -7.49
CA CYS A 161 5.94 2.83 -7.97
C CYS A 161 5.07 2.50 -9.19
N ALA A 162 3.86 3.05 -9.29
CA ALA A 162 2.98 2.88 -10.45
C ALA A 162 3.63 3.29 -11.78
N LYS A 163 4.57 4.25 -11.75
CA LYS A 163 5.34 4.65 -12.93
C LYS A 163 6.25 3.54 -13.44
N ASP A 164 6.85 2.78 -12.53
CA ASP A 164 7.74 1.67 -12.89
C ASP A 164 6.93 0.52 -13.50
N VAL A 165 5.76 0.23 -12.96
CA VAL A 165 4.81 -0.73 -13.54
C VAL A 165 4.38 -0.29 -14.94
N ALA A 166 3.96 0.96 -15.11
CA ALA A 166 3.60 1.50 -16.42
C ALA A 166 4.77 1.42 -17.41
N TYR A 167 5.99 1.69 -16.96
CA TYR A 167 7.20 1.58 -17.77
C TYR A 167 7.45 0.14 -18.25
N LYS A 168 7.26 -0.86 -17.38
CA LYS A 168 7.39 -2.28 -17.69
C LYS A 168 6.31 -2.73 -18.67
N LEU A 169 5.07 -2.26 -18.52
CA LEU A 169 3.97 -2.52 -19.45
C LEU A 169 4.28 -2.00 -20.85
N LEU A 170 4.73 -0.76 -20.99
CA LEU A 170 5.12 -0.20 -22.30
C LEU A 170 6.30 -0.96 -22.92
N LYS A 171 7.23 -1.43 -22.10
CA LYS A 171 8.35 -2.28 -22.56
C LYS A 171 7.85 -3.61 -23.12
N ASP A 172 6.94 -4.28 -22.42
CA ASP A 172 6.38 -5.56 -22.85
C ASP A 172 5.62 -5.44 -24.18
N HIS A 173 4.97 -4.28 -24.42
CA HIS A 173 4.32 -3.95 -25.70
C HIS A 173 5.29 -3.44 -26.76
N GLY A 174 6.61 -3.67 -26.62
CA GLY A 174 7.62 -3.37 -27.63
C GLY A 174 8.00 -1.90 -27.77
N ILE A 175 7.51 -1.01 -26.90
CA ILE A 175 7.87 0.41 -26.96
C ILE A 175 9.28 0.59 -26.40
N LYS A 176 10.18 1.14 -27.22
CA LYS A 176 11.58 1.39 -26.86
C LYS A 176 11.68 2.43 -25.74
N ARG A 177 12.78 2.37 -24.99
CA ARG A 177 13.00 3.25 -23.83
C ARG A 177 12.88 4.74 -24.18
N GLU A 178 13.45 5.14 -25.31
CA GLU A 178 13.49 6.52 -25.79
C GLU A 178 12.10 7.04 -26.20
N ALA A 179 11.20 6.11 -26.57
CA ALA A 179 9.82 6.42 -26.99
C ALA A 179 8.80 6.40 -25.86
N ARG A 180 9.22 6.14 -24.61
CA ARG A 180 8.32 6.09 -23.44
C ARG A 180 8.28 7.46 -22.77
N LYS A 181 7.19 8.17 -22.94
CA LYS A 181 6.95 9.47 -22.30
C LYS A 181 5.92 9.30 -21.17
N LEU A 182 6.40 9.03 -19.96
CA LEU A 182 5.58 8.85 -18.77
C LEU A 182 5.63 10.08 -17.87
N VAL A 183 4.47 10.55 -17.46
CA VAL A 183 4.29 11.61 -16.45
C VAL A 183 3.47 11.05 -15.32
N ILE A 184 3.95 11.12 -14.08
CA ILE A 184 3.15 10.72 -12.93
C ILE A 184 2.44 11.92 -12.32
N LYS A 185 1.19 11.73 -11.95
CA LYS A 185 0.31 12.71 -11.31
C LYS A 185 -0.59 11.99 -10.32
N ASN A 186 -1.15 12.74 -9.37
CA ASN A 186 -2.28 12.19 -8.62
C ASN A 186 -3.46 11.88 -9.58
N PRO A 187 -4.39 11.01 -9.19
CA PRO A 187 -5.48 10.58 -10.07
C PRO A 187 -6.31 11.72 -10.66
N GLU A 188 -6.61 12.75 -9.86
CA GLU A 188 -7.40 13.92 -10.28
C GLU A 188 -6.67 14.71 -11.39
N GLU A 189 -5.41 15.05 -11.18
CA GLU A 189 -4.62 15.77 -12.17
C GLU A 189 -4.42 14.94 -13.44
N ALA A 190 -4.21 13.62 -13.31
CA ALA A 190 -4.04 12.72 -14.43
C ALA A 190 -5.29 12.64 -15.31
N VAL A 191 -6.47 12.58 -14.70
CA VAL A 191 -7.76 12.64 -15.40
C VAL A 191 -7.90 13.96 -16.17
N GLU A 192 -7.58 15.09 -15.54
CA GLU A 192 -7.65 16.40 -16.20
C GLU A 192 -6.65 16.52 -17.37
N MET A 193 -5.45 15.99 -17.26
CA MET A 193 -4.49 15.96 -18.38
C MET A 193 -5.04 15.20 -19.61
N LEU A 194 -5.75 14.08 -19.42
CA LEU A 194 -6.40 13.37 -20.51
C LEU A 194 -7.53 14.18 -21.13
N LYS A 195 -8.39 14.83 -20.31
CA LYS A 195 -9.49 15.69 -20.75
C LYS A 195 -8.99 16.88 -21.58
N ASN A 196 -7.92 17.53 -21.10
CA ASN A 196 -7.34 18.73 -21.71
C ASN A 196 -6.45 18.41 -22.92
N LYS A 197 -6.28 17.13 -23.30
CA LYS A 197 -5.40 16.69 -24.38
C LYS A 197 -3.91 16.96 -24.13
N GLU A 198 -3.52 17.10 -22.88
CA GLU A 198 -2.12 17.21 -22.44
C GLU A 198 -1.44 15.84 -22.38
N ALA A 199 -2.24 14.77 -22.31
CA ALA A 199 -1.80 13.38 -22.45
C ALA A 199 -2.70 12.66 -23.45
N GLU A 200 -2.13 11.70 -24.19
CA GLU A 200 -2.85 10.86 -25.14
C GLU A 200 -3.51 9.66 -24.47
N ALA A 201 -2.91 9.14 -23.40
CA ALA A 201 -3.44 8.03 -22.63
C ALA A 201 -3.30 8.31 -21.11
N LEU A 202 -4.23 7.75 -20.36
CA LEU A 202 -4.23 7.67 -18.89
C LEU A 202 -4.02 6.21 -18.48
N PHE A 203 -2.98 5.94 -17.70
CA PHE A 203 -2.79 4.70 -16.96
C PHE A 203 -3.15 4.97 -15.51
N LEU A 204 -4.37 4.62 -15.11
CA LEU A 204 -4.87 4.83 -13.77
C LEU A 204 -4.79 3.52 -13.00
N PHE A 205 -4.02 3.52 -11.92
CA PHE A 205 -3.96 2.41 -10.96
C PHE A 205 -4.93 2.71 -9.82
N ASP A 206 -5.98 1.91 -9.76
CA ASP A 206 -7.03 2.06 -8.75
C ASP A 206 -7.85 0.77 -8.66
N ARG A 207 -8.66 0.64 -7.63
CA ARG A 207 -9.60 -0.48 -7.48
C ARG A 207 -10.64 -0.53 -8.62
N ILE A 208 -11.33 -1.67 -8.77
CA ILE A 208 -12.44 -1.83 -9.70
C ILE A 208 -13.77 -1.90 -8.90
N PRO A 209 -14.74 -1.00 -9.16
CA PRO A 209 -14.66 0.16 -10.04
C PRO A 209 -13.93 1.35 -9.40
N SER A 210 -13.17 2.08 -10.21
CA SER A 210 -12.54 3.34 -9.84
C SER A 210 -13.56 4.48 -9.90
N GLU A 211 -13.61 5.32 -8.88
CA GLU A 211 -14.47 6.52 -8.92
C GLU A 211 -13.95 7.55 -9.94
N TYR A 212 -12.63 7.70 -10.05
CA TYR A 212 -12.01 8.58 -11.06
C TYR A 212 -12.35 8.13 -12.50
N ALA A 213 -12.30 6.83 -12.77
CA ALA A 213 -12.69 6.28 -14.08
C ALA A 213 -14.20 6.43 -14.33
N LYS A 214 -15.05 6.26 -13.31
CA LYS A 214 -16.50 6.52 -13.42
C LYS A 214 -16.79 7.99 -13.78
N ASP A 215 -16.18 8.92 -13.06
CA ASP A 215 -16.38 10.36 -13.28
C ASP A 215 -15.85 10.75 -14.66
N LEU A 216 -14.73 10.22 -15.10
CA LEU A 216 -14.22 10.41 -16.44
C LEU A 216 -15.21 9.91 -17.51
N CYS A 217 -15.69 8.67 -17.39
CA CYS A 217 -16.66 8.08 -18.31
C CYS A 217 -18.01 8.80 -18.31
N ASN A 218 -18.38 9.45 -17.22
CA ASN A 218 -19.59 10.26 -17.13
C ASN A 218 -19.41 11.65 -17.78
N SER A 219 -18.20 12.20 -17.74
CA SER A 219 -17.91 13.55 -18.24
C SER A 219 -17.57 13.58 -19.74
N MET A 220 -16.97 12.51 -20.27
CA MET A 220 -16.60 12.42 -21.68
C MET A 220 -16.64 10.98 -22.19
N LYS A 221 -16.60 10.82 -23.50
CA LYS A 221 -16.47 9.49 -24.12
C LYS A 221 -15.02 9.04 -24.15
N VAL A 222 -14.80 7.85 -23.67
CA VAL A 222 -13.49 7.19 -23.61
C VAL A 222 -13.59 5.74 -24.04
N LYS A 223 -12.46 5.15 -24.39
CA LYS A 223 -12.30 3.70 -24.58
C LYS A 223 -11.16 3.17 -23.72
N PHE A 224 -11.31 1.94 -23.28
CA PHE A 224 -10.29 1.22 -22.52
C PHE A 224 -9.44 0.39 -23.48
N LEU A 225 -8.13 0.53 -23.38
CA LEU A 225 -7.18 -0.35 -24.09
C LEU A 225 -7.06 -1.66 -23.32
N SER A 226 -7.46 -2.76 -23.95
CA SER A 226 -7.38 -4.09 -23.35
C SER A 226 -5.99 -4.67 -23.57
N ILE A 227 -5.34 -5.13 -22.49
CA ILE A 227 -4.09 -5.89 -22.60
C ILE A 227 -4.42 -7.27 -23.16
N LYS A 228 -3.77 -7.64 -24.25
CA LYS A 228 -3.95 -8.95 -24.90
C LYS A 228 -3.39 -10.08 -24.06
N GLN A 229 -3.94 -11.29 -24.24
CA GLN A 229 -3.64 -12.45 -23.41
C GLN A 229 -2.16 -12.86 -23.41
N ASP A 230 -1.46 -12.71 -24.54
CA ASP A 230 -0.03 -12.97 -24.67
C ASP A 230 0.82 -12.01 -23.80
N HIS A 231 0.48 -10.73 -23.80
CA HIS A 231 1.10 -9.73 -22.90
C HIS A 231 0.77 -9.98 -21.44
N LEU A 232 -0.48 -10.34 -21.12
CA LEU A 232 -0.88 -10.70 -19.75
C LEU A 232 -0.07 -11.89 -19.21
N ILE A 233 0.13 -12.93 -20.05
CA ILE A 233 0.96 -14.09 -19.69
C ILE A 233 2.42 -13.69 -19.54
N SER A 234 2.96 -12.88 -20.46
CA SER A 234 4.35 -12.40 -20.41
C SER A 234 4.61 -11.64 -19.12
N ILE A 235 3.80 -10.62 -18.82
CA ILE A 235 3.96 -9.76 -17.65
C ILE A 235 3.88 -10.57 -16.36
N SER A 236 2.83 -11.38 -16.18
CA SER A 236 2.65 -12.19 -14.96
C SER A 236 3.76 -13.25 -14.77
N LYS A 237 4.48 -13.60 -15.82
CA LYS A 237 5.62 -14.50 -15.72
C LYS A 237 6.90 -13.82 -15.22
N TYR A 238 7.12 -12.56 -15.62
CA TYR A 238 8.37 -11.84 -15.34
C TYR A 238 8.25 -10.90 -14.14
N GLU A 239 7.04 -10.38 -13.86
CA GLU A 239 6.76 -9.47 -12.74
C GLU A 239 5.88 -10.19 -11.72
N LYS A 240 6.50 -10.78 -10.69
CA LYS A 240 5.84 -11.66 -9.71
C LYS A 240 4.74 -11.00 -8.88
N TYR A 241 4.75 -9.67 -8.78
CA TYR A 241 3.78 -8.86 -8.06
C TYR A 241 2.60 -8.43 -8.94
N LEU A 242 2.60 -8.77 -10.23
CA LEU A 242 1.49 -8.51 -11.15
C LEU A 242 0.77 -9.81 -11.50
N THR A 243 -0.55 -9.76 -11.51
CA THR A 243 -1.35 -10.86 -12.05
C THR A 243 -2.34 -10.38 -13.11
N SER A 244 -2.68 -11.27 -14.05
CA SER A 244 -3.68 -10.99 -15.07
C SER A 244 -5.09 -10.94 -14.47
N ALA A 245 -5.87 -9.97 -14.88
CA ALA A 245 -7.26 -9.79 -14.46
C ALA A 245 -8.13 -9.27 -15.61
N LYS A 246 -9.42 -9.09 -15.34
CA LYS A 246 -10.37 -8.49 -16.26
C LYS A 246 -11.26 -7.48 -15.53
N ILE A 247 -11.42 -6.31 -16.12
CA ILE A 247 -12.51 -5.41 -15.77
C ILE A 247 -13.76 -5.95 -16.47
N PHE A 248 -14.74 -6.41 -15.71
CA PHE A 248 -15.96 -6.98 -16.27
C PHE A 248 -16.82 -5.93 -16.98
N PRO A 249 -17.63 -6.32 -17.99
CA PRO A 249 -18.49 -5.40 -18.70
C PRO A 249 -19.41 -4.59 -17.77
N LYS A 250 -19.71 -3.36 -18.16
CA LYS A 250 -20.66 -2.46 -17.47
C LYS A 250 -20.20 -1.93 -16.10
N GLN A 251 -18.89 -2.05 -15.79
CA GLN A 251 -18.32 -1.37 -14.64
C GLN A 251 -18.31 0.16 -14.86
N TYR A 252 -18.17 0.59 -16.11
CA TYR A 252 -18.12 1.99 -16.50
C TYR A 252 -19.10 2.29 -17.63
N ARG A 253 -19.55 3.53 -17.70
CA ARG A 253 -20.44 3.98 -18.79
C ARG A 253 -19.73 3.82 -20.14
N GLY A 254 -20.36 3.10 -21.07
CA GLY A 254 -19.83 2.86 -22.41
C GLY A 254 -18.89 1.65 -22.51
N GLN A 255 -18.46 1.08 -21.40
CA GLN A 255 -17.63 -0.14 -21.39
C GLN A 255 -18.55 -1.39 -21.45
N ASN A 256 -18.76 -1.92 -22.65
CA ASN A 256 -19.66 -3.04 -22.90
C ASN A 256 -18.94 -4.40 -22.98
N GLU A 257 -17.64 -4.38 -23.26
CA GLU A 257 -16.81 -5.58 -23.39
C GLU A 257 -15.87 -5.74 -22.21
N PRO A 258 -15.43 -6.97 -21.88
CA PRO A 258 -14.42 -7.16 -20.86
C PRO A 258 -13.09 -6.57 -21.29
N VAL A 259 -12.37 -5.93 -20.37
CA VAL A 259 -11.05 -5.33 -20.61
C VAL A 259 -9.99 -6.15 -19.88
N GLY A 260 -9.04 -6.73 -20.61
CA GLY A 260 -7.87 -7.40 -20.04
C GLY A 260 -6.99 -6.37 -19.34
N THR A 261 -6.60 -6.67 -18.11
CA THR A 261 -5.77 -5.78 -17.29
C THR A 261 -4.82 -6.58 -16.38
N VAL A 262 -3.98 -5.87 -15.66
CA VAL A 262 -3.17 -6.41 -14.56
C VAL A 262 -3.61 -5.80 -13.25
N ILE A 263 -3.48 -6.56 -12.18
CA ILE A 263 -3.67 -6.10 -10.81
C ILE A 263 -2.37 -6.21 -10.02
N ILE A 264 -2.24 -5.31 -9.04
CA ILE A 264 -1.18 -5.28 -8.04
C ILE A 264 -1.83 -5.25 -6.67
N ASN A 265 -1.25 -5.97 -5.70
CA ASN A 265 -1.73 -5.92 -4.32
C ASN A 265 -1.14 -4.73 -3.56
N ILE A 266 -1.95 -4.15 -2.69
CA ILE A 266 -1.48 -3.39 -1.54
C ILE A 266 -1.33 -4.36 -0.36
N LEU A 267 -0.17 -4.35 0.24
CA LEU A 267 0.19 -5.20 1.38
C LEU A 267 0.25 -4.36 2.66
N LEU A 268 -0.33 -4.89 3.72
CA LEU A 268 -0.06 -4.40 5.07
C LEU A 268 1.17 -5.13 5.60
N GLN A 269 2.23 -4.37 5.84
CA GLN A 269 3.48 -4.84 6.43
C GLN A 269 3.62 -4.36 7.86
N ALA A 270 4.25 -5.13 8.73
CA ALA A 270 4.59 -4.77 10.09
C ALA A 270 6.09 -4.86 10.33
N HIS A 271 6.64 -3.93 11.10
CA HIS A 271 7.98 -4.09 11.66
C HIS A 271 8.00 -5.30 12.60
N ASN A 272 9.06 -6.13 12.51
CA ASN A 272 9.13 -7.38 13.29
C ASN A 272 9.15 -7.19 14.81
N GLY A 273 9.39 -5.97 15.29
CA GLY A 273 9.34 -5.61 16.71
C GLY A 273 7.95 -5.26 17.24
N VAL A 274 6.91 -5.27 16.41
CA VAL A 274 5.53 -5.03 16.87
C VAL A 274 5.02 -6.24 17.65
N ASP A 275 4.34 -6.01 18.78
CA ASP A 275 3.81 -7.09 19.59
C ASP A 275 2.77 -7.94 18.83
N ASN A 276 2.89 -9.26 18.97
CA ASN A 276 2.00 -10.22 18.33
C ASN A 276 0.53 -9.98 18.67
N SER A 277 0.23 -9.62 19.93
CA SER A 277 -1.14 -9.34 20.39
C SER A 277 -1.73 -8.12 19.70
N LYS A 278 -0.93 -7.08 19.43
CA LYS A 278 -1.37 -5.90 18.70
C LYS A 278 -1.73 -6.23 17.24
N ILE A 279 -0.95 -7.10 16.61
CA ILE A 279 -1.24 -7.58 15.24
C ILE A 279 -2.49 -8.49 15.23
N GLU A 280 -2.64 -9.40 16.19
CA GLU A 280 -3.85 -10.23 16.31
C GLU A 280 -5.11 -9.36 16.49
N GLU A 281 -5.03 -8.32 17.32
CA GLU A 281 -6.13 -7.37 17.55
C GLU A 281 -6.45 -6.56 16.27
N LEU A 282 -5.43 -6.10 15.56
CA LEU A 282 -5.57 -5.43 14.26
C LEU A 282 -6.25 -6.32 13.23
N MET A 283 -5.83 -7.58 13.12
CA MET A 283 -6.42 -8.56 12.21
C MET A 283 -7.89 -8.85 12.56
N GLY A 284 -8.22 -8.90 13.86
CA GLY A 284 -9.60 -9.03 14.31
C GLY A 284 -10.50 -7.90 13.82
N ALA A 285 -10.02 -6.66 13.86
CA ALA A 285 -10.74 -5.51 13.33
C ALA A 285 -10.77 -5.48 11.79
N LEU A 286 -9.67 -5.89 11.14
CA LEU A 286 -9.55 -5.94 9.70
C LEU A 286 -10.55 -6.92 9.06
N PHE A 287 -10.74 -8.09 9.70
CA PHE A 287 -11.60 -9.18 9.21
C PHE A 287 -12.82 -9.43 10.10
N ASP A 288 -13.28 -8.44 10.84
CA ASP A 288 -14.51 -8.58 11.62
C ASP A 288 -15.70 -8.88 10.70
N ILE A 289 -16.16 -10.13 10.79
CA ILE A 289 -17.24 -10.69 9.96
C ILE A 289 -18.55 -9.91 10.09
N ASN A 290 -18.79 -9.29 11.25
CA ASN A 290 -20.00 -8.53 11.50
C ASN A 290 -19.98 -7.14 10.85
N SER A 291 -18.82 -6.65 10.44
CA SER A 291 -18.64 -5.35 9.81
C SER A 291 -18.51 -5.41 8.28
N GLN A 292 -18.57 -6.59 7.66
CA GLN A 292 -18.44 -6.75 6.21
C GLN A 292 -19.45 -5.92 5.40
N GLN A 293 -20.62 -5.58 5.96
CA GLN A 293 -21.59 -4.72 5.29
C GLN A 293 -21.13 -3.25 5.18
N ASP A 294 -20.34 -2.75 6.12
CA ASP A 294 -19.87 -1.35 6.12
C ASP A 294 -18.61 -1.13 5.26
N TYR A 295 -17.78 -2.17 5.08
CA TYR A 295 -16.64 -2.07 4.14
C TYR A 295 -17.11 -1.93 2.69
N SER A 296 -18.26 -2.51 2.34
CA SER A 296 -18.82 -2.46 0.99
C SER A 296 -19.22 -1.06 0.54
N ILE A 297 -19.51 -0.14 1.47
CA ILE A 297 -20.04 1.19 1.15
C ILE A 297 -18.94 2.16 0.74
N ALA A 298 -17.72 1.95 1.19
CA ALA A 298 -16.66 2.93 0.99
C ALA A 298 -15.50 2.47 0.11
N MET A 299 -15.37 1.16 -0.12
CA MET A 299 -14.30 0.58 -0.91
C MET A 299 -14.86 -0.62 -1.69
N ASN A 300 -15.86 -0.39 -2.50
CA ASN A 300 -16.49 -1.41 -3.33
C ASN A 300 -15.65 -1.73 -4.57
N PRO A 301 -15.62 -2.92 -5.07
CA PRO A 301 -15.79 -4.25 -4.53
C PRO A 301 -14.46 -4.98 -4.49
N GLY A 302 -13.97 -5.20 -3.38
CA GLY A 302 -12.81 -6.00 -3.15
C GLY A 302 -12.68 -6.18 -1.66
N ILE A 303 -13.74 -6.76 -1.04
CA ILE A 303 -13.53 -7.40 0.26
C ILE A 303 -12.55 -8.50 -0.07
N ILE A 304 -11.29 -8.28 0.28
CA ILE A 304 -10.32 -9.37 0.25
C ILE A 304 -10.80 -10.34 1.30
N GLU A 305 -11.21 -11.52 0.87
CA GLU A 305 -11.52 -12.60 1.78
C GLU A 305 -10.29 -12.93 2.61
N ILE A 306 -10.48 -13.39 3.85
CA ILE A 306 -9.34 -13.75 4.74
C ILE A 306 -8.35 -14.66 4.02
N LYS A 307 -8.85 -15.58 3.19
CA LYS A 307 -8.02 -16.50 2.42
C LYS A 307 -7.17 -15.78 1.37
N ASP A 308 -7.75 -14.84 0.63
CA ASP A 308 -7.03 -14.07 -0.38
C ASP A 308 -5.99 -13.14 0.26
N ALA A 309 -6.33 -12.57 1.43
CA ALA A 309 -5.41 -11.77 2.23
C ALA A 309 -4.18 -12.56 2.73
N ALA A 310 -4.35 -13.87 2.94
CA ALA A 310 -3.29 -14.80 3.33
C ALA A 310 -2.49 -15.33 2.12
N GLU A 311 -2.99 -15.16 0.89
CA GLU A 311 -2.37 -15.63 -0.35
C GLU A 311 -2.12 -14.45 -1.32
N PRO A 312 -1.39 -13.39 -0.92
CA PRO A 312 -1.12 -12.27 -1.81
C PRO A 312 -0.30 -12.72 -3.05
N LEU A 313 -0.29 -11.88 -4.08
CA LEU A 313 0.29 -12.20 -5.39
C LEU A 313 1.77 -12.56 -5.33
N ILE A 314 2.54 -11.94 -4.45
CA ILE A 314 3.94 -12.30 -4.22
C ILE A 314 3.99 -13.62 -3.46
N LYS A 315 4.61 -14.63 -4.07
CA LYS A 315 4.81 -15.92 -3.44
C LYS A 315 5.96 -15.87 -2.43
N ASP A 316 5.91 -16.79 -1.46
CA ASP A 316 6.95 -16.97 -0.42
C ASP A 316 7.10 -15.81 0.58
N LEU A 317 6.09 -14.93 0.69
CA LEU A 317 6.06 -13.93 1.76
C LEU A 317 6.13 -14.58 3.14
N ARG A 318 6.79 -13.87 4.05
CA ARG A 318 6.86 -14.24 5.47
C ARG A 318 5.88 -13.40 6.25
N PHE A 319 5.08 -14.04 7.07
CA PHE A 319 4.05 -13.39 7.86
C PHE A 319 4.49 -13.12 9.28
N HIS A 320 4.02 -12.01 9.82
CA HIS A 320 4.22 -11.65 11.22
C HIS A 320 3.62 -12.71 12.15
N PRO A 321 4.28 -13.09 13.27
CA PRO A 321 3.77 -14.14 14.14
C PRO A 321 2.36 -13.92 14.65
N GLY A 322 1.98 -12.66 14.93
CA GLY A 322 0.60 -12.32 15.29
C GLY A 322 -0.41 -12.61 14.16
N ALA A 323 -0.04 -12.29 12.91
CA ALA A 323 -0.86 -12.65 11.75
C ALA A 323 -0.95 -14.17 11.55
N VAL A 324 0.17 -14.90 11.71
CA VAL A 324 0.19 -16.37 11.65
C VAL A 324 -0.80 -16.98 12.64
N ARG A 325 -0.80 -16.50 13.89
CA ARG A 325 -1.75 -16.99 14.92
C ARG A 325 -3.19 -16.72 14.53
N PHE A 326 -3.47 -15.50 14.03
CA PHE A 326 -4.81 -15.15 13.56
C PHE A 326 -5.26 -16.07 12.42
N TYR A 327 -4.46 -16.24 11.36
CA TYR A 327 -4.77 -17.11 10.23
C TYR A 327 -4.96 -18.58 10.65
N LYS A 328 -4.12 -19.07 11.55
CA LYS A 328 -4.23 -20.43 12.08
C LYS A 328 -5.55 -20.67 12.82
N ASN A 329 -6.08 -19.66 13.53
CA ASN A 329 -7.39 -19.73 14.18
C ASN A 329 -8.55 -19.73 13.16
N GLN A 330 -8.28 -19.45 11.89
CA GLN A 330 -9.21 -19.54 10.76
C GLN A 330 -8.90 -20.75 9.84
N ASP A 331 -8.12 -21.73 10.32
CA ASP A 331 -7.69 -22.92 9.57
C ASP A 331 -6.86 -22.59 8.30
N ILE A 332 -6.20 -21.43 8.26
CA ILE A 332 -5.33 -20.99 7.16
C ILE A 332 -3.87 -21.05 7.61
N ASN A 333 -3.03 -21.74 6.82
CA ASN A 333 -1.60 -21.86 7.08
C ASN A 333 -0.79 -20.89 6.21
N VAL A 334 0.00 -20.03 6.85
CA VAL A 334 0.96 -19.12 6.21
C VAL A 334 2.36 -19.34 6.75
N LYS A 335 3.40 -18.93 6.01
CA LYS A 335 4.80 -19.05 6.45
C LYS A 335 5.13 -17.95 7.46
N GLU A 336 5.58 -18.33 8.64
CA GLU A 336 6.05 -17.39 9.67
C GLU A 336 7.43 -16.82 9.33
N THR A 337 7.67 -15.57 9.74
CA THR A 337 8.99 -14.94 9.67
C THR A 337 9.97 -15.66 10.60
N ASP A 338 11.18 -15.91 10.10
CA ASP A 338 12.26 -16.49 10.89
C ASP A 338 12.89 -15.41 11.77
N HIS A 339 12.58 -15.42 13.06
CA HIS A 339 13.16 -14.52 14.07
C HIS A 339 14.52 -14.98 14.61
N SER A 340 15.11 -16.06 14.08
CA SER A 340 16.41 -16.54 14.54
C SER A 340 17.58 -15.61 14.19
N ARG A 341 17.36 -14.66 13.28
CA ARG A 341 18.29 -13.58 13.00
C ARG A 341 18.07 -12.45 14.01
N PRO A 342 19.10 -12.04 14.76
CA PRO A 342 18.93 -10.96 15.73
C PRO A 342 18.55 -9.65 15.04
N LEU A 343 17.52 -8.98 15.54
CA LEU A 343 17.12 -7.61 15.18
C LEU A 343 18.20 -6.55 15.52
N PHE A 344 19.39 -7.00 15.90
CA PHE A 344 20.43 -6.17 16.46
C PHE A 344 21.49 -5.88 15.41
N ASP A 345 21.32 -4.80 14.71
CA ASP A 345 22.37 -3.84 14.30
C ASP A 345 21.81 -2.68 13.51
N ILE A 346 20.58 -2.24 13.87
CA ILE A 346 20.12 -0.94 13.35
C ILE A 346 20.89 0.14 14.11
N HIS A 347 22.06 0.50 13.62
CA HIS A 347 22.74 1.71 14.06
C HIS A 347 22.00 2.92 13.50
N ILE A 348 21.03 3.45 14.27
CA ILE A 348 20.55 4.81 14.03
C ILE A 348 21.73 5.73 14.38
N VAL A 349 22.53 6.05 13.40
CA VAL A 349 23.57 7.07 13.55
C VAL A 349 22.85 8.41 13.42
N ALA A 350 22.62 9.09 14.56
CA ALA A 350 22.22 10.47 14.52
C ALA A 350 23.27 11.24 13.71
N ALA A 351 22.84 11.99 12.69
CA ALA A 351 23.75 12.88 11.99
C ALA A 351 24.33 13.85 13.05
N SER A 352 25.62 13.78 13.27
CA SER A 352 26.34 14.82 14.04
C SER A 352 26.32 16.09 13.21
N ASP A 353 25.92 17.20 13.84
CA ASP A 353 25.92 18.55 13.29
C ASP A 353 27.22 18.92 12.56
#